data_77007693c0e0dfe926e53681ce4f0986
#
_entry.id   77007693c0e0dfe926e53681ce4f0986
#
_cell.length_a   1.000
_cell.length_b   1.000
_cell.length_c   1.000
_cell.angle_alpha   90.00
_cell.angle_beta   90.00
_cell.angle_gamma   90.00
#
_symmetry.space_group_name_H-M   'P 1'
#
loop_
_entity.id
_entity.type
_entity.pdbx_description
1 polymer ?
#
loop_
_entity_poly.entity_id
_entity_poly.type
_entity_poly.pdbx_seq_one_letter_code
_entity_poly.pdbx_strand_id
1 'polypeptide(L)'
;MDAMIEFFSLVLSNPLTKMAIRHGLKKDKDGVIKLDKFLKAYAEGEDLGSLEFKALKKLIEAGLKAFGGREDLLKERLRDAYWRRGFISVLRGLVEFGVRKPFVPGAPFLIVWDVTYKCNLRCKHCYSTAGKPWKDELNKEEAMKALNVLADAGVTAIAFSGGEPLLRKDFFDLARTARDYGMFVSIATNGTLLTKENVRKLKECGVWFVQISLDGTKETHERFRGIEGIYEKVIEGIKNCVEEGLITCISTTATKLNYHDVPKVMDLAEELGVQWFMLYNFIPVGRGDFEMDLTAEEREVLLKELWRRLKATGINFMSTAPYYARIAMQEESSIVPTHFYNSNLEGKLRVLADFIGGCGCGRFYLAMRANGNIEPCVFFPLTLANIKEFESGEDFIEFWKSNKVLNDLRNKDALEVCGECRYRYVCGGCRARAYAYFKDYMKPDPGCIIVEKKLKAMKTS
;
A
#
# COMPACT_ATOMS: atom_id res chain seq x y z
N MET A 1 13.00 -24.74 7.51
CA MET A 1 11.66 -24.10 7.66
C MET A 1 11.83 -22.93 8.61
N ASP A 2 11.22 -21.80 8.33
CA ASP A 2 11.56 -20.54 9.01
C ASP A 2 11.06 -20.56 10.45
N ALA A 3 11.91 -20.31 11.44
CA ALA A 3 11.58 -20.31 12.88
C ALA A 3 10.32 -19.49 13.23
N MET A 4 10.01 -18.47 12.44
CA MET A 4 8.80 -17.67 12.58
C MET A 4 7.54 -18.41 12.10
N ILE A 5 7.60 -19.08 10.94
CA ILE A 5 6.49 -19.89 10.43
C ILE A 5 6.24 -21.03 11.40
N GLU A 6 7.30 -21.66 11.91
CA GLU A 6 7.21 -22.70 12.94
C GLU A 6 6.60 -22.16 14.23
N PHE A 7 7.04 -20.98 14.70
CA PHE A 7 6.47 -20.35 15.89
C PHE A 7 4.97 -20.07 15.70
N PHE A 8 4.56 -19.37 14.64
CA PHE A 8 3.15 -19.10 14.40
C PHE A 8 2.35 -20.39 14.14
N SER A 9 2.93 -21.37 13.46
CA SER A 9 2.28 -22.66 13.24
C SER A 9 2.08 -23.40 14.55
N LEU A 10 3.08 -23.42 15.43
CA LEU A 10 2.99 -24.02 16.76
C LEU A 10 1.94 -23.32 17.62
N VAL A 11 1.98 -21.98 17.67
CA VAL A 11 1.05 -21.17 18.44
C VAL A 11 -0.39 -21.38 17.97
N LEU A 12 -0.59 -21.42 16.63
CA LEU A 12 -1.92 -21.59 16.02
C LEU A 12 -2.33 -23.08 15.89
N SER A 13 -1.45 -24.04 16.10
CA SER A 13 -1.84 -25.44 16.22
C SER A 13 -2.61 -25.71 17.52
N ASN A 14 -2.42 -24.85 18.54
CA ASN A 14 -3.16 -24.94 19.80
C ASN A 14 -4.61 -24.42 19.62
N PRO A 15 -5.64 -25.28 19.77
CA PRO A 15 -7.03 -24.88 19.62
C PRO A 15 -7.47 -23.78 20.60
N LEU A 16 -6.93 -23.78 21.82
CA LEU A 16 -7.24 -22.77 22.84
C LEU A 16 -6.75 -21.38 22.43
N THR A 17 -5.55 -21.30 21.84
CA THR A 17 -5.01 -20.03 21.34
C THR A 17 -5.86 -19.49 20.19
N LYS A 18 -6.24 -20.32 19.22
CA LYS A 18 -7.16 -19.91 18.15
C LYS A 18 -8.50 -19.43 18.70
N MET A 19 -9.04 -20.15 19.69
CA MET A 19 -10.32 -19.78 20.31
C MET A 19 -10.21 -18.44 21.05
N ALA A 20 -9.12 -18.21 21.80
CA ALA A 20 -8.87 -16.95 22.48
C ALA A 20 -8.76 -15.77 21.50
N ILE A 21 -8.02 -15.94 20.39
CA ILE A 21 -7.92 -14.90 19.35
C ILE A 21 -9.30 -14.66 18.72
N ARG A 22 -10.05 -15.70 18.32
CA ARG A 22 -11.39 -15.57 17.77
C ARG A 22 -12.36 -14.89 18.72
N HIS A 23 -12.27 -15.19 20.01
CA HIS A 23 -13.08 -14.50 21.03
C HIS A 23 -12.69 -13.02 21.12
N GLY A 24 -11.40 -12.72 21.13
CA GLY A 24 -10.88 -11.33 21.13
C GLY A 24 -11.27 -10.52 19.89
N LEU A 25 -11.47 -11.17 18.74
CA LEU A 25 -11.91 -10.52 17.50
C LEU A 25 -13.40 -10.16 17.49
N LYS A 26 -14.21 -10.70 18.41
CA LYS A 26 -15.62 -10.33 18.55
C LYS A 26 -15.77 -8.93 19.13
N LYS A 27 -16.82 -8.24 18.71
CA LYS A 27 -17.25 -6.98 19.33
C LYS A 27 -17.87 -7.24 20.70
N ASP A 28 -17.70 -6.31 21.61
CA ASP A 28 -18.41 -6.29 22.88
C ASP A 28 -19.79 -5.60 22.74
N LYS A 29 -20.47 -5.36 23.87
CA LYS A 29 -21.78 -4.69 23.93
C LYS A 29 -21.77 -3.24 23.41
N ASP A 30 -20.59 -2.61 23.38
CA ASP A 30 -20.38 -1.24 22.93
C ASP A 30 -19.95 -1.19 21.45
N GLY A 31 -19.90 -2.35 20.77
CA GLY A 31 -19.48 -2.48 19.37
C GLY A 31 -17.97 -2.44 19.16
N VAL A 32 -17.15 -2.43 20.23
CA VAL A 32 -15.70 -2.36 20.15
C VAL A 32 -15.10 -3.76 20.14
N ILE A 33 -14.11 -3.99 19.28
CA ILE A 33 -13.37 -5.26 19.22
C ILE A 33 -12.66 -5.47 20.58
N LYS A 34 -12.95 -6.59 21.26
CA LYS A 34 -12.39 -6.90 22.58
C LYS A 34 -10.86 -6.88 22.58
N LEU A 35 -10.25 -7.33 21.49
CA LEU A 35 -8.80 -7.32 21.31
C LEU A 35 -8.23 -5.89 21.27
N ASP A 36 -8.96 -4.90 20.76
CA ASP A 36 -8.52 -3.50 20.80
C ASP A 36 -8.45 -2.97 22.24
N LYS A 37 -9.49 -3.24 23.04
CA LYS A 37 -9.48 -2.90 24.49
C LYS A 37 -8.32 -3.58 25.21
N PHE A 38 -8.07 -4.87 24.90
CA PHE A 38 -6.93 -5.60 25.44
C PHE A 38 -5.59 -4.94 25.08
N LEU A 39 -5.37 -4.65 23.79
CA LEU A 39 -4.10 -4.06 23.33
C LEU A 39 -3.86 -2.66 23.91
N LYS A 40 -4.93 -1.88 24.07
CA LYS A 40 -4.88 -0.58 24.74
C LYS A 40 -4.46 -0.72 26.20
N ALA A 41 -5.12 -1.57 26.97
CA ALA A 41 -4.78 -1.84 28.36
C ALA A 41 -3.33 -2.37 28.51
N TYR A 42 -2.92 -3.28 27.62
CA TYR A 42 -1.53 -3.77 27.59
C TYR A 42 -0.52 -2.64 27.37
N ALA A 43 -0.82 -1.71 26.45
CA ALA A 43 0.04 -0.56 26.15
C ALA A 43 0.13 0.42 27.34
N GLU A 44 -0.94 0.55 28.11
CA GLU A 44 -1.05 1.40 29.30
C GLU A 44 -0.51 0.71 30.57
N GLY A 45 -0.21 -0.59 30.50
CA GLY A 45 0.30 -1.38 31.63
C GLY A 45 -0.79 -1.84 32.60
N GLU A 46 -2.06 -1.79 32.19
CA GLU A 46 -3.20 -2.23 32.97
C GLU A 46 -3.37 -3.76 32.93
N ASP A 47 -3.87 -4.37 34.00
CA ASP A 47 -4.24 -5.80 34.05
C ASP A 47 -5.77 -5.92 34.02
N LEU A 48 -6.32 -6.49 32.96
CA LEU A 48 -7.76 -6.75 32.86
C LEU A 48 -8.23 -8.01 33.63
N GLY A 49 -7.33 -8.70 34.30
CA GLY A 49 -7.63 -9.82 35.22
C GLY A 49 -8.17 -11.10 34.58
N SER A 50 -8.55 -11.10 33.31
CA SER A 50 -9.14 -12.27 32.63
C SER A 50 -8.08 -13.29 32.22
N LEU A 51 -8.47 -14.59 32.14
CA LEU A 51 -7.59 -15.66 31.67
C LEU A 51 -7.17 -15.44 30.21
N GLU A 52 -8.09 -14.92 29.37
CA GLU A 52 -7.84 -14.60 27.98
C GLU A 52 -6.80 -13.49 27.84
N PHE A 53 -6.88 -12.47 28.69
CA PHE A 53 -5.89 -11.39 28.77
C PHE A 53 -4.49 -11.95 29.08
N LYS A 54 -4.39 -12.79 30.09
CA LYS A 54 -3.12 -13.43 30.48
C LYS A 54 -2.55 -14.31 29.35
N ALA A 55 -3.42 -15.04 28.62
CA ALA A 55 -2.99 -15.88 27.50
C ALA A 55 -2.47 -15.03 26.32
N LEU A 56 -3.18 -13.96 25.95
CA LEU A 56 -2.77 -13.05 24.86
C LEU A 56 -1.49 -12.28 25.23
N LYS A 57 -1.35 -11.86 26.50
CA LYS A 57 -0.11 -11.23 26.98
C LYS A 57 1.08 -12.16 26.83
N LYS A 58 0.98 -13.42 27.28
CA LYS A 58 2.02 -14.43 27.11
C LYS A 58 2.37 -14.68 25.64
N LEU A 59 1.37 -14.65 24.76
CA LEU A 59 1.58 -14.80 23.31
C LEU A 59 2.40 -13.64 22.74
N ILE A 60 2.08 -12.40 23.14
CA ILE A 60 2.84 -11.21 22.73
C ILE A 60 4.27 -11.28 23.24
N GLU A 61 4.46 -11.60 24.53
CA GLU A 61 5.78 -11.73 25.15
C GLU A 61 6.63 -12.83 24.48
N ALA A 62 6.02 -13.97 24.17
CA ALA A 62 6.68 -15.06 23.44
C ALA A 62 7.07 -14.65 22.02
N GLY A 63 6.21 -13.91 21.32
CA GLY A 63 6.50 -13.34 20.02
C GLY A 63 7.66 -12.35 20.06
N LEU A 64 7.65 -11.40 20.99
CA LEU A 64 8.74 -10.45 21.19
C LEU A 64 10.07 -11.17 21.42
N LYS A 65 10.10 -12.17 22.31
CA LYS A 65 11.29 -12.98 22.57
C LYS A 65 11.77 -13.74 21.33
N ALA A 66 10.85 -14.34 20.57
CA ALA A 66 11.19 -15.11 19.38
C ALA A 66 11.80 -14.24 18.26
N PHE A 67 11.37 -12.98 18.15
CA PHE A 67 11.77 -12.04 17.08
C PHE A 67 12.79 -10.99 17.53
N GLY A 68 13.23 -11.01 18.79
CA GLY A 68 14.13 -9.99 19.32
C GLY A 68 13.49 -8.59 19.40
N GLY A 69 12.15 -8.56 19.54
CA GLY A 69 11.39 -7.32 19.68
C GLY A 69 11.56 -6.68 21.05
N ARG A 70 11.37 -5.35 21.12
CA ARG A 70 11.40 -4.58 22.37
C ARG A 70 9.97 -4.29 22.82
N GLU A 71 9.66 -4.66 24.08
CA GLU A 71 8.33 -4.50 24.65
C GLU A 71 7.95 -3.02 24.83
N ASP A 72 8.89 -2.18 25.23
CA ASP A 72 8.69 -0.75 25.41
C ASP A 72 8.25 -0.07 24.10
N LEU A 73 8.94 -0.39 22.99
CA LEU A 73 8.59 0.12 21.66
C LEU A 73 7.23 -0.41 21.21
N LEU A 74 6.92 -1.68 21.46
CA LEU A 74 5.61 -2.22 21.12
C LEU A 74 4.49 -1.53 21.90
N LYS A 75 4.66 -1.32 23.20
CA LYS A 75 3.70 -0.60 24.04
C LYS A 75 3.50 0.83 23.57
N GLU A 76 4.59 1.55 23.24
CA GLU A 76 4.52 2.89 22.65
C GLU A 76 3.68 2.91 21.39
N ARG A 77 3.93 1.99 20.44
CA ARG A 77 3.18 1.88 19.18
C ARG A 77 1.70 1.54 19.42
N LEU A 78 1.42 0.60 20.33
CA LEU A 78 0.04 0.17 20.60
C LEU A 78 -0.83 1.22 21.31
N ARG A 79 -0.26 2.33 21.79
CA ARG A 79 -1.05 3.50 22.22
C ARG A 79 -1.82 4.12 21.07
N ASP A 80 -1.29 4.04 19.84
CA ASP A 80 -1.95 4.53 18.64
C ASP A 80 -2.95 3.49 18.08
N ALA A 81 -4.14 3.96 17.74
CA ALA A 81 -5.22 3.12 17.20
C ALA A 81 -4.82 2.44 15.87
N TYR A 82 -4.06 3.14 15.01
CA TYR A 82 -3.58 2.58 13.76
C TYR A 82 -2.75 1.30 13.97
N TRP A 83 -1.82 1.32 14.92
CA TRP A 83 -0.99 0.15 15.22
C TRP A 83 -1.80 -0.99 15.81
N ARG A 84 -2.78 -0.70 16.70
CA ARG A 84 -3.68 -1.73 17.23
C ARG A 84 -4.51 -2.37 16.13
N ARG A 85 -5.08 -1.56 15.22
CA ARG A 85 -5.82 -2.05 14.05
C ARG A 85 -4.97 -2.96 13.18
N GLY A 86 -3.73 -2.56 12.89
CA GLY A 86 -2.76 -3.37 12.16
C GLY A 86 -2.48 -4.70 12.83
N PHE A 87 -2.24 -4.69 14.14
CA PHE A 87 -2.00 -5.91 14.93
C PHE A 87 -3.21 -6.85 14.93
N ILE A 88 -4.41 -6.31 15.09
CA ILE A 88 -5.68 -7.07 15.02
C ILE A 88 -5.85 -7.70 13.64
N SER A 89 -5.58 -6.96 12.56
CA SER A 89 -5.65 -7.48 11.19
C SER A 89 -4.65 -8.61 10.94
N VAL A 90 -3.44 -8.53 11.52
CA VAL A 90 -2.46 -9.63 11.47
C VAL A 90 -3.01 -10.87 12.16
N LEU A 91 -3.48 -10.74 13.40
CA LEU A 91 -4.01 -11.90 14.14
C LEU A 91 -5.24 -12.51 13.46
N ARG A 92 -6.14 -11.68 12.94
CA ARG A 92 -7.30 -12.16 12.14
C ARG A 92 -6.81 -12.92 10.90
N GLY A 93 -5.84 -12.37 10.17
CA GLY A 93 -5.28 -13.03 8.99
C GLY A 93 -4.68 -14.39 9.29
N LEU A 94 -3.93 -14.51 10.38
CA LEU A 94 -3.36 -15.78 10.83
C LEU A 94 -4.42 -16.83 11.18
N VAL A 95 -5.54 -16.41 11.78
CA VAL A 95 -6.63 -17.32 12.16
C VAL A 95 -7.49 -17.74 10.97
N GLU A 96 -7.78 -16.80 10.04
CA GLU A 96 -8.66 -17.02 8.90
C GLU A 96 -7.97 -17.69 7.72
N PHE A 97 -6.74 -17.28 7.39
CA PHE A 97 -5.99 -17.79 6.23
C PHE A 97 -4.89 -18.79 6.61
N GLY A 98 -4.61 -18.94 7.91
CA GLY A 98 -3.50 -19.75 8.40
C GLY A 98 -2.13 -19.08 8.20
N VAL A 99 -1.09 -19.80 8.61
CA VAL A 99 0.31 -19.40 8.40
C VAL A 99 0.73 -19.81 7.00
N ARG A 100 0.82 -18.84 6.09
CA ARG A 100 1.12 -19.07 4.66
C ARG A 100 2.08 -18.04 4.10
N LYS A 101 2.75 -18.38 3.00
CA LYS A 101 3.55 -17.47 2.17
C LYS A 101 2.81 -17.18 0.84
N PRO A 102 2.69 -15.93 0.46
CA PRO A 102 2.85 -14.75 1.31
C PRO A 102 1.68 -14.60 2.29
N PHE A 103 1.91 -13.88 3.38
CA PHE A 103 0.91 -13.59 4.41
C PHE A 103 -0.28 -12.80 3.86
N VAL A 104 -1.47 -13.10 4.37
CA VAL A 104 -2.71 -12.39 4.04
C VAL A 104 -3.31 -11.83 5.33
N PRO A 105 -3.51 -10.52 5.47
CA PRO A 105 -4.16 -9.92 6.63
C PRO A 105 -5.67 -10.20 6.66
N GLY A 106 -6.29 -10.03 7.80
CA GLY A 106 -7.71 -10.27 8.01
C GLY A 106 -8.65 -9.28 7.31
N ALA A 107 -8.12 -8.10 6.95
CA ALA A 107 -8.72 -7.09 6.10
C ALA A 107 -7.60 -6.40 5.31
N PRO A 108 -7.88 -5.67 4.22
CA PRO A 108 -6.86 -4.86 3.54
C PRO A 108 -6.20 -3.90 4.54
N PHE A 109 -4.86 -3.82 4.53
CA PHE A 109 -4.19 -2.78 5.31
C PHE A 109 -4.42 -1.40 4.73
N LEU A 110 -4.58 -1.29 3.42
CA LEU A 110 -4.73 -0.03 2.72
C LEU A 110 -5.87 -0.10 1.70
N ILE A 111 -6.70 0.94 1.70
CA ILE A 111 -7.57 1.26 0.57
C ILE A 111 -7.01 2.50 -0.12
N VAL A 112 -6.70 2.38 -1.41
CA VAL A 112 -6.43 3.55 -2.27
C VAL A 112 -7.74 3.96 -2.89
N TRP A 113 -8.26 5.11 -2.50
CA TRP A 113 -9.58 5.58 -2.92
C TRP A 113 -9.50 6.78 -3.86
N ASP A 114 -9.90 6.58 -5.11
CA ASP A 114 -10.16 7.65 -6.04
C ASP A 114 -11.46 8.36 -5.62
N VAL A 115 -11.36 9.43 -4.81
CA VAL A 115 -12.54 10.08 -4.22
C VAL A 115 -13.35 10.91 -5.21
N THR A 116 -12.74 11.30 -6.32
CA THR A 116 -13.36 12.01 -7.44
C THR A 116 -12.52 11.85 -8.69
N TYR A 117 -13.12 11.93 -9.87
CA TYR A 117 -12.39 12.07 -11.13
C TYR A 117 -12.29 13.50 -11.64
N LYS A 118 -12.83 14.47 -10.87
CA LYS A 118 -12.56 15.88 -11.14
C LYS A 118 -11.06 16.15 -10.97
N CYS A 119 -10.44 16.73 -12.00
CA CYS A 119 -9.02 17.10 -11.98
C CYS A 119 -8.79 18.38 -12.77
N ASN A 120 -7.87 19.19 -12.28
CA ASN A 120 -7.42 20.40 -12.97
C ASN A 120 -6.27 20.15 -13.95
N LEU A 121 -5.80 18.90 -14.10
CA LEU A 121 -4.74 18.51 -15.04
C LEU A 121 -5.24 17.51 -16.10
N ARG A 122 -4.41 17.30 -17.16
CA ARG A 122 -4.69 16.40 -18.30
C ARG A 122 -3.51 15.49 -18.62
N CYS A 123 -2.96 14.84 -17.58
CA CYS A 123 -1.78 14.01 -17.69
C CYS A 123 -1.90 12.93 -18.77
N LYS A 124 -0.84 12.75 -19.57
CA LYS A 124 -0.78 11.77 -20.66
C LYS A 124 -0.85 10.33 -20.16
N HIS A 125 -0.30 10.05 -18.99
CA HIS A 125 -0.21 8.72 -18.36
C HIS A 125 -1.33 8.41 -17.35
N CYS A 126 -2.37 9.24 -17.26
CA CYS A 126 -3.37 9.13 -16.21
C CYS A 126 -4.13 7.80 -16.26
N TYR A 127 -3.95 6.98 -15.23
CA TYR A 127 -4.59 5.66 -15.12
C TYR A 127 -6.11 5.74 -14.93
N SER A 128 -6.60 6.79 -14.30
CA SER A 128 -8.03 6.98 -14.00
C SER A 128 -8.78 7.78 -15.06
N THR A 129 -8.11 8.27 -16.11
CA THR A 129 -8.68 9.10 -17.17
C THR A 129 -9.40 10.35 -16.62
N ALA A 130 -8.91 10.87 -15.48
CA ALA A 130 -9.50 11.97 -14.75
C ALA A 130 -9.60 13.29 -15.55
N GLY A 131 -10.54 14.13 -15.15
CA GLY A 131 -10.81 15.44 -15.76
C GLY A 131 -12.13 16.02 -15.32
N LYS A 132 -13.26 15.46 -15.76
CA LYS A 132 -14.59 15.79 -15.28
C LYS A 132 -15.02 14.73 -14.23
N PRO A 133 -15.79 15.11 -13.21
CA PRO A 133 -16.35 14.13 -12.27
C PRO A 133 -17.29 13.18 -13.02
N TRP A 134 -17.37 11.93 -12.57
CA TRP A 134 -18.39 11.00 -13.06
C TRP A 134 -19.75 11.37 -12.46
N LYS A 135 -20.82 11.02 -13.17
CA LYS A 135 -22.19 11.31 -12.69
C LYS A 135 -22.60 10.46 -11.49
N ASP A 136 -22.00 9.29 -11.35
CA ASP A 136 -22.28 8.27 -10.33
C ASP A 136 -21.24 8.25 -9.19
N GLU A 137 -20.42 9.30 -9.04
CA GLU A 137 -19.50 9.40 -7.90
C GLU A 137 -20.27 9.38 -6.58
N LEU A 138 -19.71 8.72 -5.57
CA LEU A 138 -20.30 8.67 -4.24
C LEU A 138 -20.51 10.10 -3.71
N ASN A 139 -21.74 10.41 -3.33
CA ASN A 139 -22.02 11.64 -2.60
C ASN A 139 -21.44 11.58 -1.18
N LYS A 140 -21.59 12.66 -0.40
CA LYS A 140 -21.01 12.76 0.95
C LYS A 140 -21.52 11.65 1.87
N GLU A 141 -22.81 11.37 1.87
CA GLU A 141 -23.44 10.37 2.76
C GLU A 141 -23.00 8.96 2.41
N GLU A 142 -22.99 8.62 1.12
CA GLU A 142 -22.48 7.34 0.60
C GLU A 142 -20.99 7.16 0.92
N ALA A 143 -20.19 8.23 0.79
CA ALA A 143 -18.77 8.22 1.11
C ALA A 143 -18.52 8.02 2.62
N MET A 144 -19.33 8.63 3.49
CA MET A 144 -19.27 8.40 4.94
C MET A 144 -19.68 6.98 5.31
N LYS A 145 -20.73 6.42 4.67
CA LYS A 145 -21.12 5.00 4.86
C LYS A 145 -19.98 4.07 4.43
N ALA A 146 -19.33 4.36 3.29
CA ALA A 146 -18.17 3.59 2.83
C ALA A 146 -17.02 3.60 3.86
N LEU A 147 -16.66 4.76 4.41
CA LEU A 147 -15.66 4.86 5.47
C LEU A 147 -16.04 4.04 6.70
N ASN A 148 -17.31 4.06 7.10
CA ASN A 148 -17.79 3.28 8.23
C ASN A 148 -17.63 1.77 7.99
N VAL A 149 -18.05 1.26 6.83
CA VAL A 149 -17.89 -0.16 6.45
C VAL A 149 -16.41 -0.57 6.46
N LEU A 150 -15.53 0.23 5.85
CA LEU A 150 -14.10 -0.05 5.81
C LEU A 150 -13.45 -0.01 7.21
N ALA A 151 -13.87 0.95 8.04
CA ALA A 151 -13.42 1.05 9.42
C ALA A 151 -13.86 -0.17 10.23
N ASP A 152 -15.12 -0.56 10.10
CA ASP A 152 -15.71 -1.71 10.79
C ASP A 152 -15.07 -3.03 10.37
N ALA A 153 -14.70 -3.18 9.10
CA ALA A 153 -13.93 -4.31 8.58
C ALA A 153 -12.50 -4.41 9.17
N GLY A 154 -11.97 -3.32 9.71
CA GLY A 154 -10.62 -3.29 10.26
C GLY A 154 -9.55 -2.82 9.26
N VAL A 155 -9.93 -2.14 8.19
CA VAL A 155 -8.98 -1.45 7.29
C VAL A 155 -8.14 -0.48 8.10
N THR A 156 -6.80 -0.52 7.95
CA THR A 156 -5.89 0.23 8.81
C THR A 156 -5.49 1.58 8.25
N ALA A 157 -5.47 1.72 6.93
CA ALA A 157 -5.04 2.94 6.27
C ALA A 157 -5.92 3.28 5.08
N ILE A 158 -6.02 4.57 4.78
CA ILE A 158 -6.68 5.07 3.58
C ILE A 158 -5.75 6.06 2.87
N ALA A 159 -5.60 5.89 1.56
CA ALA A 159 -4.90 6.82 0.69
C ALA A 159 -5.92 7.46 -0.25
N PHE A 160 -6.28 8.69 0.03
CA PHE A 160 -7.14 9.46 -0.85
C PHE A 160 -6.41 9.85 -2.13
N SER A 161 -6.98 9.49 -3.27
CA SER A 161 -6.44 9.69 -4.60
C SER A 161 -7.57 10.08 -5.56
N GLY A 162 -7.36 9.90 -6.86
CA GLY A 162 -8.38 10.09 -7.90
C GLY A 162 -7.92 10.97 -9.04
N GLY A 163 -8.74 11.97 -9.37
CA GLY A 163 -8.31 13.09 -10.18
C GLY A 163 -7.41 14.00 -9.32
N GLU A 164 -8.01 15.00 -8.70
CA GLU A 164 -7.36 15.78 -7.65
C GLU A 164 -8.27 15.79 -6.40
N PRO A 165 -7.85 15.12 -5.31
CA PRO A 165 -8.69 15.00 -4.12
C PRO A 165 -9.12 16.34 -3.52
N LEU A 166 -8.23 17.35 -3.54
CA LEU A 166 -8.50 18.69 -3.01
C LEU A 166 -9.57 19.47 -3.80
N LEU A 167 -10.02 18.96 -4.96
CA LEU A 167 -11.16 19.51 -5.70
C LEU A 167 -12.50 18.93 -5.26
N ARG A 168 -12.52 17.92 -4.41
CA ARG A 168 -13.73 17.38 -3.80
C ARG A 168 -14.10 18.24 -2.60
N LYS A 169 -15.33 18.79 -2.59
CA LYS A 169 -15.76 19.79 -1.60
C LYS A 169 -15.75 19.29 -0.15
N ASP A 170 -16.10 18.05 0.06
CA ASP A 170 -16.19 17.38 1.38
C ASP A 170 -14.92 16.57 1.72
N PHE A 171 -13.82 16.75 0.98
CA PHE A 171 -12.56 16.00 1.19
C PHE A 171 -12.06 16.09 2.65
N PHE A 172 -12.01 17.27 3.23
CA PHE A 172 -11.51 17.46 4.60
C PHE A 172 -12.40 16.78 5.66
N ASP A 173 -13.70 16.69 5.40
CA ASP A 173 -14.62 15.94 6.28
C ASP A 173 -14.34 14.42 6.19
N LEU A 174 -14.13 13.89 4.98
CA LEU A 174 -13.77 12.50 4.78
C LEU A 174 -12.44 12.15 5.46
N ALA A 175 -11.43 13.02 5.31
CA ALA A 175 -10.12 12.81 5.93
C ALA A 175 -10.22 12.79 7.47
N ARG A 176 -10.98 13.74 8.05
CA ARG A 176 -11.22 13.81 9.49
C ARG A 176 -11.94 12.56 9.99
N THR A 177 -12.99 12.14 9.28
CA THR A 177 -13.75 10.93 9.64
C THR A 177 -12.87 9.67 9.61
N ALA A 178 -12.03 9.51 8.59
CA ALA A 178 -11.10 8.38 8.52
C ALA A 178 -10.10 8.38 9.70
N ARG A 179 -9.55 9.56 10.06
CA ARG A 179 -8.70 9.72 11.25
C ARG A 179 -9.45 9.33 12.53
N ASP A 180 -10.68 9.83 12.69
CA ASP A 180 -11.49 9.60 13.89
C ASP A 180 -11.85 8.12 14.07
N TYR A 181 -11.92 7.35 12.98
CA TYR A 181 -11.98 5.90 13.00
C TYR A 181 -10.63 5.22 13.30
N GLY A 182 -9.57 5.98 13.55
CA GLY A 182 -8.23 5.45 13.86
C GLY A 182 -7.49 4.87 12.66
N MET A 183 -7.81 5.31 11.45
CA MET A 183 -7.05 4.94 10.25
C MET A 183 -5.85 5.86 10.05
N PHE A 184 -4.78 5.34 9.49
CA PHE A 184 -3.72 6.17 8.93
C PHE A 184 -4.23 6.84 7.65
N VAL A 185 -4.17 8.17 7.60
CA VAL A 185 -4.70 8.96 6.47
C VAL A 185 -3.56 9.53 5.65
N SER A 186 -3.60 9.28 4.34
CA SER A 186 -2.67 9.81 3.37
C SER A 186 -3.41 10.40 2.15
N ILE A 187 -2.72 11.27 1.41
CA ILE A 187 -3.23 11.85 0.17
C ILE A 187 -2.21 11.71 -0.95
N ALA A 188 -2.68 11.35 -2.15
CA ALA A 188 -1.93 11.44 -3.39
C ALA A 188 -2.51 12.59 -4.22
N THR A 189 -1.72 13.64 -4.43
CA THR A 189 -2.13 14.89 -5.07
C THR A 189 -1.19 15.28 -6.20
N ASN A 190 -1.70 16.05 -7.16
CA ASN A 190 -0.87 16.67 -8.18
C ASN A 190 -0.05 17.88 -7.66
N GLY A 191 -0.26 18.29 -6.42
CA GLY A 191 0.52 19.32 -5.73
C GLY A 191 0.11 20.76 -6.02
N THR A 192 -0.68 21.03 -7.06
CA THR A 192 -0.99 22.40 -7.50
C THR A 192 -1.86 23.21 -6.53
N LEU A 193 -2.51 22.52 -5.59
CA LEU A 193 -3.41 23.11 -4.59
C LEU A 193 -2.83 23.07 -3.16
N LEU A 194 -1.57 22.74 -2.99
CA LEU A 194 -0.88 22.68 -1.70
C LEU A 194 -0.40 24.06 -1.23
N THR A 195 -1.34 24.99 -1.12
CA THR A 195 -1.10 26.29 -0.46
C THR A 195 -0.83 26.09 1.02
N LYS A 196 -0.17 27.03 1.70
CA LYS A 196 0.06 26.98 3.16
C LYS A 196 -1.23 26.73 3.94
N GLU A 197 -2.34 27.33 3.52
CA GLU A 197 -3.66 27.13 4.14
C GLU A 197 -4.14 25.69 3.98
N ASN A 198 -4.10 25.12 2.76
CA ASN A 198 -4.54 23.75 2.52
C ASN A 198 -3.65 22.72 3.22
N VAL A 199 -2.33 22.96 3.28
CA VAL A 199 -1.39 22.08 3.99
C VAL A 199 -1.68 22.06 5.50
N ARG A 200 -1.98 23.21 6.12
CA ARG A 200 -2.42 23.25 7.52
C ARG A 200 -3.73 22.51 7.74
N LYS A 201 -4.73 22.71 6.87
CA LYS A 201 -5.99 21.96 6.93
C LYS A 201 -5.77 20.45 6.79
N LEU A 202 -4.86 19.99 5.92
CA LEU A 202 -4.48 18.58 5.81
C LEU A 202 -3.95 18.04 7.14
N LYS A 203 -3.03 18.77 7.77
CA LYS A 203 -2.47 18.39 9.08
C LYS A 203 -3.54 18.33 10.17
N GLU A 204 -4.40 19.34 10.26
CA GLU A 204 -5.53 19.42 11.21
C GLU A 204 -6.52 18.27 11.04
N CYS A 205 -6.75 17.80 9.81
CA CYS A 205 -7.59 16.65 9.52
C CYS A 205 -6.91 15.31 9.79
N GLY A 206 -5.64 15.32 10.20
CA GLY A 206 -4.90 14.10 10.52
C GLY A 206 -4.30 13.39 9.30
N VAL A 207 -4.09 14.11 8.20
CA VAL A 207 -3.28 13.60 7.08
C VAL A 207 -1.82 13.61 7.50
N TRP A 208 -1.19 12.44 7.55
CA TRP A 208 0.20 12.28 7.98
C TRP A 208 1.18 12.19 6.81
N PHE A 209 0.75 11.67 5.66
CA PHE A 209 1.59 11.39 4.51
C PHE A 209 1.00 12.05 3.27
N VAL A 210 1.80 12.92 2.64
CA VAL A 210 1.43 13.64 1.42
C VAL A 210 2.31 13.18 0.29
N GLN A 211 1.72 12.47 -0.68
CA GLN A 211 2.39 12.04 -1.89
C GLN A 211 2.11 13.02 -3.01
N ILE A 212 3.16 13.68 -3.51
CA ILE A 212 3.08 14.76 -4.49
C ILE A 212 3.69 14.30 -5.80
N SER A 213 2.95 14.45 -6.87
CA SER A 213 3.38 14.01 -8.20
C SER A 213 4.35 15.00 -8.83
N LEU A 214 5.55 14.53 -9.19
CA LEU A 214 6.55 15.29 -9.93
C LEU A 214 7.27 14.36 -10.91
N ASP A 215 7.10 14.54 -12.22
CA ASP A 215 7.52 13.56 -13.24
C ASP A 215 8.72 13.99 -14.08
N GLY A 216 9.39 15.08 -13.76
CA GLY A 216 10.54 15.54 -14.52
C GLY A 216 10.96 16.95 -14.12
N THR A 217 11.94 17.49 -14.86
CA THR A 217 12.25 18.91 -14.89
C THR A 217 11.04 19.72 -15.38
N LYS A 218 11.08 21.04 -15.27
CA LYS A 218 9.95 21.92 -15.58
C LYS A 218 9.27 21.58 -16.90
N GLU A 219 10.01 21.59 -17.99
CA GLU A 219 9.46 21.36 -19.34
C GLU A 219 8.88 19.95 -19.48
N THR A 220 9.57 18.95 -18.95
CA THR A 220 9.11 17.55 -18.99
C THR A 220 7.88 17.36 -18.13
N HIS A 221 7.86 17.91 -16.92
CA HIS A 221 6.73 17.81 -16.01
C HIS A 221 5.46 18.44 -16.63
N GLU A 222 5.56 19.68 -17.12
CA GLU A 222 4.43 20.41 -17.69
C GLU A 222 3.89 19.74 -18.96
N ARG A 223 4.79 19.31 -19.86
CA ARG A 223 4.42 18.54 -21.05
C ARG A 223 3.74 17.21 -20.70
N PHE A 224 4.20 16.55 -19.65
CA PHE A 224 3.67 15.25 -19.19
C PHE A 224 2.31 15.40 -18.51
N ARG A 225 2.15 16.47 -17.72
CA ARG A 225 0.91 16.81 -17.00
C ARG A 225 -0.10 17.59 -17.86
N GLY A 226 0.32 18.10 -19.02
CA GLY A 226 -0.53 18.72 -20.04
C GLY A 226 -0.97 20.14 -19.74
N ILE A 227 -0.30 20.85 -18.84
CA ILE A 227 -0.58 22.25 -18.47
C ILE A 227 0.73 22.96 -18.15
N GLU A 228 0.93 24.15 -18.72
CA GLU A 228 2.08 25.02 -18.45
C GLU A 228 1.88 25.84 -17.15
N GLY A 229 2.98 26.25 -16.53
CA GLY A 229 3.00 27.11 -15.34
C GLY A 229 2.57 26.39 -14.06
N ILE A 230 2.58 25.06 -14.03
CA ILE A 230 2.24 24.29 -12.81
C ILE A 230 3.47 23.86 -11.99
N TYR A 231 4.64 23.81 -12.62
CA TYR A 231 5.84 23.27 -11.98
C TYR A 231 6.19 24.04 -10.71
N GLU A 232 6.22 25.37 -10.77
CA GLU A 232 6.54 26.22 -9.62
C GLU A 232 5.55 26.05 -8.48
N LYS A 233 4.25 25.87 -8.81
CA LYS A 233 3.21 25.60 -7.80
C LYS A 233 3.42 24.26 -7.09
N VAL A 234 3.86 23.25 -7.83
CA VAL A 234 4.16 21.93 -7.26
C VAL A 234 5.38 22.01 -6.35
N ILE A 235 6.46 22.69 -6.79
CA ILE A 235 7.66 22.90 -5.97
C ILE A 235 7.32 23.67 -4.70
N GLU A 236 6.52 24.76 -4.79
CA GLU A 236 6.04 25.50 -3.63
C GLU A 236 5.20 24.60 -2.70
N GLY A 237 4.31 23.79 -3.26
CA GLY A 237 3.49 22.85 -2.50
C GLY A 237 4.33 21.81 -1.74
N ILE A 238 5.41 21.30 -2.34
CA ILE A 238 6.36 20.39 -1.68
C ILE A 238 7.02 21.11 -0.49
N LYS A 239 7.54 22.32 -0.71
CA LYS A 239 8.16 23.14 0.34
C LYS A 239 7.18 23.41 1.49
N ASN A 240 5.93 23.79 1.19
CA ASN A 240 4.91 24.03 2.21
C ASN A 240 4.65 22.78 3.07
N CYS A 241 4.63 21.58 2.48
CA CYS A 241 4.45 20.32 3.23
C CYS A 241 5.64 20.01 4.13
N VAL A 242 6.87 20.21 3.62
CA VAL A 242 8.12 19.99 4.41
C VAL A 242 8.21 20.98 5.56
N GLU A 243 7.96 22.30 5.31
CA GLU A 243 7.95 23.36 6.32
C GLU A 243 6.91 23.10 7.43
N GLU A 244 5.74 22.56 7.09
CA GLU A 244 4.68 22.25 8.05
C GLU A 244 4.94 20.94 8.82
N GLY A 245 5.98 20.19 8.44
CA GLY A 245 6.40 18.92 9.09
C GLY A 245 5.53 17.73 8.75
N LEU A 246 4.83 17.74 7.59
CA LEU A 246 4.16 16.57 7.07
C LEU A 246 5.17 15.61 6.44
N ILE A 247 4.94 14.30 6.58
CA ILE A 247 5.74 13.31 5.85
C ILE A 247 5.48 13.48 4.36
N THR A 248 6.49 13.97 3.65
CA THR A 248 6.37 14.36 2.25
C THR A 248 7.07 13.34 1.35
N CYS A 249 6.34 12.89 0.32
CA CYS A 249 6.83 11.96 -0.68
C CYS A 249 6.72 12.58 -2.07
N ILE A 250 7.82 12.64 -2.81
CA ILE A 250 7.75 12.90 -4.26
C ILE A 250 7.48 11.57 -4.98
N SER A 251 6.50 11.56 -5.88
CA SER A 251 6.20 10.40 -6.71
C SER A 251 6.38 10.70 -8.19
N THR A 252 7.14 9.84 -8.87
CA THR A 252 7.48 9.96 -10.29
C THR A 252 7.04 8.71 -11.03
N THR A 253 6.19 8.86 -12.04
CA THR A 253 5.83 7.74 -12.93
C THR A 253 6.84 7.65 -14.07
N ALA A 254 7.66 6.60 -14.08
CA ALA A 254 8.71 6.43 -15.08
C ALA A 254 8.15 5.87 -16.40
N THR A 255 8.33 6.62 -17.47
CA THR A 255 7.96 6.28 -18.85
C THR A 255 9.09 6.66 -19.81
N LYS A 256 9.00 6.26 -21.07
CA LYS A 256 9.94 6.72 -22.12
C LYS A 256 9.98 8.24 -22.29
N LEU A 257 8.89 8.94 -21.94
CA LEU A 257 8.81 10.40 -22.08
C LEU A 257 9.65 11.18 -21.07
N ASN A 258 9.95 10.58 -19.93
CA ASN A 258 10.66 11.23 -18.83
C ASN A 258 11.81 10.40 -18.25
N TYR A 259 12.19 9.29 -18.90
CA TYR A 259 13.22 8.37 -18.42
C TYR A 259 14.51 9.07 -17.97
N HIS A 260 15.01 10.00 -18.81
CA HIS A 260 16.26 10.73 -18.54
C HIS A 260 16.16 11.81 -17.45
N ASP A 261 14.93 12.17 -17.07
CA ASP A 261 14.71 13.16 -16.02
C ASP A 261 14.49 12.53 -14.64
N VAL A 262 14.16 11.23 -14.58
CA VAL A 262 13.92 10.53 -13.30
C VAL A 262 15.08 10.68 -12.30
N PRO A 263 16.37 10.51 -12.70
CA PRO A 263 17.49 10.75 -11.77
C PRO A 263 17.57 12.20 -11.26
N LYS A 264 17.24 13.20 -12.10
CA LYS A 264 17.23 14.61 -11.70
C LYS A 264 16.12 14.91 -10.69
N VAL A 265 14.97 14.25 -10.81
CA VAL A 265 13.90 14.37 -9.81
C VAL A 265 14.29 13.70 -8.49
N MET A 266 15.08 12.63 -8.53
CA MET A 266 15.66 12.04 -7.31
C MET A 266 16.63 13.02 -6.62
N ASP A 267 17.50 13.72 -7.39
CA ASP A 267 18.39 14.75 -6.84
C ASP A 267 17.58 15.89 -6.22
N LEU A 268 16.55 16.36 -6.91
CA LEU A 268 15.65 17.40 -6.42
C LEU A 268 14.89 16.99 -5.15
N ALA A 269 14.55 15.71 -5.00
CA ALA A 269 13.92 15.18 -3.80
C ALA A 269 14.86 15.32 -2.58
N GLU A 270 16.16 15.09 -2.77
CA GLU A 270 17.19 15.30 -1.74
C GLU A 270 17.33 16.79 -1.41
N GLU A 271 17.42 17.67 -2.42
CA GLU A 271 17.52 19.13 -2.25
C GLU A 271 16.31 19.74 -1.53
N LEU A 272 15.12 19.26 -1.81
CA LEU A 272 13.88 19.73 -1.18
C LEU A 272 13.64 19.16 0.24
N GLY A 273 14.50 18.24 0.69
CA GLY A 273 14.42 17.67 2.04
C GLY A 273 13.21 16.79 2.30
N VAL A 274 12.67 16.14 1.26
CA VAL A 274 11.56 15.20 1.45
C VAL A 274 12.05 13.90 2.08
N GLN A 275 11.18 13.20 2.81
CA GLN A 275 11.53 11.98 3.51
C GLN A 275 11.37 10.73 2.63
N TRP A 276 10.57 10.83 1.56
CA TRP A 276 10.25 9.69 0.70
C TRP A 276 10.30 10.06 -0.78
N PHE A 277 10.77 9.11 -1.59
CA PHE A 277 10.66 9.14 -3.03
C PHE A 277 10.04 7.82 -3.51
N MET A 278 9.00 7.89 -4.34
CA MET A 278 8.30 6.73 -4.88
C MET A 278 8.41 6.68 -6.40
N LEU A 279 9.14 5.70 -6.93
CA LEU A 279 9.18 5.43 -8.36
C LEU A 279 8.00 4.54 -8.75
N TYR A 280 7.03 5.14 -9.45
CA TYR A 280 5.90 4.40 -9.99
C TYR A 280 6.29 3.64 -11.25
N ASN A 281 6.03 2.36 -11.22
CA ASN A 281 6.15 1.47 -12.36
C ASN A 281 4.95 1.71 -13.29
N PHE A 282 5.16 2.45 -14.40
CA PHE A 282 4.10 2.74 -15.36
C PHE A 282 3.44 1.45 -15.87
N ILE A 283 2.13 1.47 -15.98
CA ILE A 283 1.31 0.39 -16.52
C ILE A 283 0.40 1.02 -17.59
N PRO A 284 0.32 0.47 -18.81
CA PRO A 284 -0.48 1.03 -19.91
C PRO A 284 -1.97 0.79 -19.69
N VAL A 285 -2.58 1.69 -18.91
CA VAL A 285 -4.01 1.74 -18.59
C VAL A 285 -4.51 3.18 -18.59
N GLY A 286 -5.82 3.38 -18.73
CA GLY A 286 -6.41 4.71 -18.80
C GLY A 286 -5.99 5.45 -20.08
N ARG A 287 -5.36 6.63 -19.94
CA ARG A 287 -4.80 7.39 -21.06
C ARG A 287 -3.38 6.96 -21.48
N GLY A 288 -2.73 6.18 -20.64
CA GLY A 288 -1.39 5.69 -20.95
C GLY A 288 -1.41 4.56 -21.97
N ASP A 289 -0.55 4.60 -22.97
CA ASP A 289 -0.42 3.60 -24.01
C ASP A 289 0.87 2.76 -23.85
N PHE A 290 0.97 1.70 -24.65
CA PHE A 290 2.10 0.77 -24.63
C PHE A 290 3.42 1.40 -25.13
N GLU A 291 3.36 2.45 -25.96
CA GLU A 291 4.55 3.13 -26.49
C GLU A 291 5.27 3.93 -25.40
N MET A 292 4.53 4.34 -24.37
CA MET A 292 5.10 5.03 -23.20
C MET A 292 5.85 4.09 -22.26
N ASP A 293 5.65 2.78 -22.39
CA ASP A 293 6.20 1.83 -21.43
C ASP A 293 7.71 1.63 -21.62
N LEU A 294 8.43 1.55 -20.51
CA LEU A 294 9.86 1.25 -20.50
C LEU A 294 10.10 -0.22 -20.90
N THR A 295 11.25 -0.49 -21.49
CA THR A 295 11.76 -1.86 -21.62
C THR A 295 12.09 -2.46 -20.27
N ALA A 296 12.26 -3.77 -20.20
CA ALA A 296 12.66 -4.44 -18.96
C ALA A 296 14.08 -4.00 -18.53
N GLU A 297 14.97 -3.72 -19.48
CA GLU A 297 16.31 -3.23 -19.24
C GLU A 297 16.32 -1.79 -18.69
N GLU A 298 15.60 -0.87 -19.32
CA GLU A 298 15.49 0.53 -18.86
C GLU A 298 14.96 0.56 -17.41
N ARG A 299 13.97 -0.27 -17.14
CA ARG A 299 13.37 -0.40 -15.81
C ARG A 299 14.33 -0.96 -14.77
N GLU A 300 15.13 -1.94 -15.18
CA GLU A 300 16.19 -2.52 -14.34
C GLU A 300 17.24 -1.48 -13.96
N VAL A 301 17.65 -0.64 -14.92
CA VAL A 301 18.61 0.46 -14.69
C VAL A 301 18.08 1.46 -13.66
N LEU A 302 16.85 1.94 -13.83
CA LEU A 302 16.25 2.89 -12.88
C LEU A 302 16.09 2.31 -11.48
N LEU A 303 15.71 1.04 -11.37
CA LEU A 303 15.53 0.40 -10.06
C LEU A 303 16.87 0.14 -9.36
N LYS A 304 17.95 -0.14 -10.09
CA LYS A 304 19.29 -0.24 -9.52
C LYS A 304 19.79 1.13 -9.04
N GLU A 305 19.55 2.20 -9.79
CA GLU A 305 19.85 3.55 -9.34
C GLU A 305 19.06 3.93 -8.08
N LEU A 306 17.76 3.62 -8.06
CA LEU A 306 16.93 3.81 -6.88
C LEU A 306 17.48 3.07 -5.66
N TRP A 307 17.92 1.81 -5.86
CA TRP A 307 18.55 0.99 -4.84
C TRP A 307 19.85 1.58 -4.31
N ARG A 308 20.71 2.08 -5.22
CA ARG A 308 21.97 2.73 -4.88
C ARG A 308 21.71 3.95 -3.97
N ARG A 309 20.73 4.78 -4.30
CA ARG A 309 20.34 5.97 -3.52
C ARG A 309 19.75 5.61 -2.17
N LEU A 310 18.91 4.59 -2.09
CA LEU A 310 18.37 4.12 -0.81
C LEU A 310 19.47 3.77 0.20
N LYS A 311 20.60 3.23 -0.27
CA LYS A 311 21.75 2.90 0.59
C LYS A 311 22.65 4.10 0.91
N ALA A 312 22.67 5.11 0.05
CA ALA A 312 23.60 6.24 0.14
C ALA A 312 23.01 7.46 0.86
N THR A 313 21.70 7.57 0.97
CA THR A 313 21.01 8.75 1.50
C THR A 313 20.10 8.42 2.66
N GLY A 314 19.57 9.44 3.35
CA GLY A 314 18.55 9.29 4.39
C GLY A 314 17.10 9.18 3.86
N ILE A 315 16.91 9.31 2.54
CA ILE A 315 15.59 9.27 1.93
C ILE A 315 15.14 7.82 1.72
N ASN A 316 13.87 7.55 1.95
CA ASN A 316 13.25 6.26 1.66
C ASN A 316 12.91 6.17 0.17
N PHE A 317 13.83 5.65 -0.63
CA PHE A 317 13.60 5.39 -2.05
C PHE A 317 12.85 4.08 -2.24
N MET A 318 11.61 4.17 -2.75
CA MET A 318 10.68 3.07 -2.91
C MET A 318 10.21 2.93 -4.36
N SER A 319 9.64 1.78 -4.70
CA SER A 319 9.01 1.57 -6.00
C SER A 319 7.74 0.72 -5.90
N THR A 320 6.78 1.01 -6.78
CA THR A 320 5.62 0.15 -7.00
C THR A 320 5.94 -1.08 -7.87
N ALA A 321 7.16 -1.20 -8.40
CA ALA A 321 7.62 -2.38 -9.12
C ALA A 321 7.96 -3.52 -8.15
N PRO A 322 7.25 -4.66 -8.16
CA PRO A 322 7.53 -5.76 -7.21
C PRO A 322 8.95 -6.30 -7.30
N TYR A 323 9.56 -6.26 -8.47
CA TYR A 323 10.92 -6.75 -8.69
C TYR A 323 12.02 -5.84 -8.13
N TYR A 324 11.66 -4.69 -7.55
CA TYR A 324 12.59 -3.90 -6.76
C TYR A 324 13.12 -4.69 -5.56
N ALA A 325 12.25 -5.45 -4.88
CA ALA A 325 12.67 -6.37 -3.82
C ALA A 325 13.63 -7.47 -4.33
N ARG A 326 13.44 -7.96 -5.58
CA ARG A 326 14.37 -8.91 -6.19
C ARG A 326 15.77 -8.30 -6.37
N ILE A 327 15.86 -7.05 -6.81
CA ILE A 327 17.15 -6.36 -6.95
C ILE A 327 17.85 -6.29 -5.60
N ALA A 328 17.15 -5.85 -4.55
CA ALA A 328 17.69 -5.81 -3.20
C ALA A 328 18.21 -7.18 -2.72
N MET A 329 17.46 -8.25 -3.01
CA MET A 329 17.86 -9.62 -2.66
C MET A 329 19.08 -10.10 -3.45
N GLN A 330 19.28 -9.66 -4.70
CA GLN A 330 20.45 -9.97 -5.52
C GLN A 330 21.72 -9.25 -5.04
N GLU A 331 21.56 -8.07 -4.48
CA GLU A 331 22.64 -7.27 -3.91
C GLU A 331 22.97 -7.69 -2.45
N GLU A 332 22.47 -8.83 -1.99
CA GLU A 332 22.69 -9.43 -0.66
C GLU A 332 22.45 -8.47 0.53
N SER A 333 21.54 -7.54 0.35
CA SER A 333 21.23 -6.54 1.37
C SER A 333 20.34 -7.07 2.49
N SER A 334 20.53 -6.53 3.69
CA SER A 334 19.61 -6.68 4.82
C SER A 334 18.31 -5.87 4.63
N ILE A 335 18.35 -4.84 3.79
CA ILE A 335 17.17 -4.01 3.49
C ILE A 335 16.38 -4.68 2.38
N VAL A 336 15.12 -5.00 2.63
CA VAL A 336 14.20 -5.52 1.62
C VAL A 336 13.08 -4.50 1.43
N PRO A 337 13.08 -3.75 0.32
CA PRO A 337 12.00 -2.83 0.01
C PRO A 337 10.75 -3.63 -0.30
N THR A 338 9.66 -3.27 0.34
CA THR A 338 8.33 -3.73 0.00
C THR A 338 7.62 -2.69 -0.84
N HIS A 339 6.40 -2.96 -1.27
CA HIS A 339 5.58 -1.99 -1.98
C HIS A 339 5.23 -0.76 -1.11
N PHE A 340 5.29 -0.90 0.23
CA PHE A 340 4.77 0.10 1.17
C PHE A 340 5.84 0.70 2.09
N TYR A 341 6.92 0.00 2.34
CA TYR A 341 7.99 0.48 3.21
C TYR A 341 9.29 -0.30 3.00
N ASN A 342 10.39 0.32 3.35
CA ASN A 342 11.67 -0.34 3.44
C ASN A 342 11.80 -0.96 4.83
N SER A 343 12.15 -2.24 4.87
CA SER A 343 12.41 -2.95 6.11
C SER A 343 13.89 -3.29 6.21
N ASN A 344 14.53 -2.84 7.28
CA ASN A 344 15.84 -3.37 7.65
C ASN A 344 15.59 -4.70 8.37
N LEU A 345 15.78 -5.80 7.63
CA LEU A 345 15.56 -7.16 8.11
C LEU A 345 16.90 -7.86 8.26
N GLU A 346 17.61 -7.59 9.35
CA GLU A 346 18.86 -8.27 9.66
C GLU A 346 18.62 -9.65 10.31
N GLY A 347 19.52 -10.58 10.01
CA GLY A 347 19.53 -11.90 10.63
C GLY A 347 18.23 -12.68 10.44
N LYS A 348 17.59 -13.08 11.53
CA LYS A 348 16.35 -13.89 11.54
C LYS A 348 15.15 -13.17 10.90
N LEU A 349 15.15 -11.84 10.85
CA LEU A 349 14.03 -11.06 10.30
C LEU A 349 14.03 -11.03 8.77
N ARG A 350 15.15 -11.38 8.08
CA ARG A 350 15.21 -11.48 6.60
C ARG A 350 14.16 -12.46 6.04
N VAL A 351 13.80 -13.45 6.82
CA VAL A 351 12.75 -14.42 6.49
C VAL A 351 11.37 -13.77 6.39
N LEU A 352 11.15 -12.64 7.08
CA LEU A 352 9.92 -11.86 6.95
C LEU A 352 9.70 -11.32 5.54
N ALA A 353 10.75 -11.13 4.76
CA ALA A 353 10.63 -10.65 3.39
C ALA A 353 9.76 -11.56 2.51
N ASP A 354 9.92 -12.88 2.64
CA ASP A 354 9.07 -13.86 1.94
C ASP A 354 7.64 -13.89 2.48
N PHE A 355 7.49 -13.63 3.77
CA PHE A 355 6.19 -13.65 4.42
C PHE A 355 5.37 -12.40 4.10
N ILE A 356 6.00 -11.21 4.18
CA ILE A 356 5.35 -9.92 3.94
C ILE A 356 5.39 -9.52 2.47
N GLY A 357 6.46 -9.87 1.75
CA GLY A 357 6.87 -9.31 0.47
C GLY A 357 5.98 -9.56 -0.73
N GLY A 358 6.43 -9.01 -1.84
CA GLY A 358 5.79 -9.14 -3.14
C GLY A 358 4.68 -8.13 -3.39
N CYS A 359 4.06 -8.25 -4.57
CA CYS A 359 2.94 -7.42 -4.99
C CYS A 359 1.79 -7.49 -3.97
N GLY A 360 1.36 -6.34 -3.47
CA GLY A 360 0.28 -6.21 -2.49
C GLY A 360 -1.13 -6.23 -3.08
N CYS A 361 -1.25 -6.23 -4.40
CA CYS A 361 -2.51 -6.24 -5.15
C CYS A 361 -3.43 -7.40 -4.70
N GLY A 362 -4.65 -7.08 -4.24
CA GLY A 362 -5.62 -8.08 -3.76
C GLY A 362 -5.19 -8.84 -2.49
N ARG A 363 -4.08 -8.46 -1.87
CA ARG A 363 -3.50 -9.13 -0.70
C ARG A 363 -3.28 -8.20 0.49
N PHE A 364 -2.67 -7.05 0.30
CA PHE A 364 -2.47 -6.03 1.33
C PHE A 364 -3.33 -4.80 1.09
N TYR A 365 -3.68 -4.52 -0.15
CA TYR A 365 -4.50 -3.37 -0.47
C TYR A 365 -5.51 -3.68 -1.57
N LEU A 366 -6.54 -2.84 -1.63
CA LEU A 366 -7.50 -2.73 -2.72
C LEU A 366 -7.58 -1.28 -3.19
N ALA A 367 -8.09 -1.10 -4.40
CA ALA A 367 -8.52 0.20 -4.89
C ALA A 367 -10.03 0.35 -4.76
N MET A 368 -10.49 1.56 -4.47
CA MET A 368 -11.89 1.94 -4.56
C MET A 368 -12.03 3.14 -5.49
N ARG A 369 -12.90 3.01 -6.49
CA ARG A 369 -13.17 4.07 -7.48
C ARG A 369 -14.13 5.12 -6.91
N ALA A 370 -14.24 6.24 -7.59
CA ALA A 370 -15.09 7.35 -7.14
C ALA A 370 -16.58 6.97 -7.03
N ASN A 371 -17.06 6.00 -7.79
CA ASN A 371 -18.41 5.45 -7.74
C ASN A 371 -18.57 4.28 -6.76
N GLY A 372 -17.52 3.95 -6.00
CA GLY A 372 -17.54 2.87 -5.03
C GLY A 372 -17.14 1.49 -5.56
N ASN A 373 -16.81 1.35 -6.85
CA ASN A 373 -16.31 0.08 -7.38
C ASN A 373 -14.98 -0.30 -6.71
N ILE A 374 -14.87 -1.55 -6.30
CA ILE A 374 -13.70 -2.14 -5.66
C ILE A 374 -12.92 -2.94 -6.68
N GLU A 375 -11.63 -2.65 -6.79
CA GLU A 375 -10.69 -3.30 -7.70
C GLU A 375 -9.46 -3.82 -6.95
N PRO A 376 -8.72 -4.81 -7.50
CA PRO A 376 -7.53 -5.35 -6.85
C PRO A 376 -6.41 -4.33 -6.68
N CYS A 377 -6.32 -3.33 -7.58
CA CYS A 377 -5.29 -2.29 -7.62
C CYS A 377 -5.78 -1.13 -8.48
N VAL A 378 -5.34 0.10 -8.22
CA VAL A 378 -5.67 1.30 -9.01
C VAL A 378 -5.30 1.19 -10.51
N PHE A 379 -4.34 0.33 -10.85
CA PHE A 379 -3.92 0.04 -12.21
C PHE A 379 -4.55 -1.22 -12.80
N PHE A 380 -5.51 -1.80 -12.10
CA PHE A 380 -6.09 -3.09 -12.49
C PHE A 380 -7.61 -2.94 -12.65
N PRO A 381 -8.08 -2.51 -13.85
CA PRO A 381 -9.48 -2.18 -14.10
C PRO A 381 -10.36 -3.44 -14.20
N LEU A 382 -10.49 -4.14 -13.10
CA LEU A 382 -11.36 -5.31 -12.93
C LEU A 382 -12.19 -5.10 -11.67
N THR A 383 -13.45 -4.70 -11.85
CA THR A 383 -14.38 -4.52 -10.72
C THR A 383 -14.73 -5.87 -10.11
N LEU A 384 -14.54 -5.96 -8.80
CA LEU A 384 -14.81 -7.17 -8.00
C LEU A 384 -16.14 -7.10 -7.24
N ALA A 385 -16.53 -5.89 -6.81
CA ALA A 385 -17.74 -5.55 -6.07
C ALA A 385 -17.93 -4.04 -6.07
N ASN A 386 -19.04 -3.56 -5.51
CA ASN A 386 -19.22 -2.14 -5.19
C ASN A 386 -19.38 -1.98 -3.67
N ILE A 387 -18.80 -0.92 -3.08
CA ILE A 387 -18.86 -0.67 -1.63
C ILE A 387 -20.30 -0.55 -1.12
N LYS A 388 -21.24 -0.14 -1.97
CA LYS A 388 -22.67 -0.01 -1.65
C LYS A 388 -23.36 -1.36 -1.40
N GLU A 389 -22.75 -2.46 -1.84
CA GLU A 389 -23.28 -3.82 -1.64
C GLU A 389 -23.07 -4.33 -0.20
N PHE A 390 -22.22 -3.66 0.60
CA PHE A 390 -21.89 -4.06 1.96
C PHE A 390 -22.64 -3.20 2.97
N GLU A 391 -23.36 -3.85 3.86
CA GLU A 391 -24.07 -3.19 4.97
C GLU A 391 -23.19 -3.09 6.23
N SER A 392 -22.24 -3.99 6.39
CA SER A 392 -21.36 -4.10 7.57
C SER A 392 -19.91 -4.39 7.19
N GLY A 393 -18.99 -4.22 8.16
CA GLY A 393 -17.61 -4.65 8.00
C GLY A 393 -17.47 -6.18 7.89
N GLU A 394 -18.37 -6.96 8.50
CA GLU A 394 -18.38 -8.40 8.37
C GLU A 394 -18.67 -8.83 6.92
N ASP A 395 -19.61 -8.21 6.22
CA ASP A 395 -19.91 -8.50 4.80
C ASP A 395 -18.67 -8.23 3.94
N PHE A 396 -17.98 -7.11 4.21
CA PHE A 396 -16.75 -6.78 3.50
C PHE A 396 -15.62 -7.78 3.81
N ILE A 397 -15.49 -8.26 5.04
CA ILE A 397 -14.52 -9.29 5.42
C ILE A 397 -14.84 -10.61 4.71
N GLU A 398 -16.10 -10.99 4.61
CA GLU A 398 -16.48 -12.21 3.89
C GLU A 398 -16.16 -12.11 2.39
N PHE A 399 -16.45 -10.96 1.76
CA PHE A 399 -16.00 -10.68 0.40
C PHE A 399 -14.46 -10.78 0.29
N TRP A 400 -13.71 -10.17 1.23
CA TRP A 400 -12.25 -10.23 1.26
C TRP A 400 -11.72 -11.66 1.32
N LYS A 401 -12.39 -12.56 2.04
CA LYS A 401 -12.02 -13.97 2.19
C LYS A 401 -12.40 -14.82 1.00
N SER A 402 -13.61 -14.66 0.50
CA SER A 402 -14.23 -15.60 -0.44
C SER A 402 -14.01 -15.26 -1.91
N ASN A 403 -13.69 -13.99 -2.26
CA ASN A 403 -13.58 -13.56 -3.65
C ASN A 403 -12.49 -14.36 -4.39
N LYS A 404 -12.90 -14.98 -5.50
CA LYS A 404 -12.03 -15.86 -6.32
C LYS A 404 -10.79 -15.14 -6.84
N VAL A 405 -10.95 -13.95 -7.41
CA VAL A 405 -9.83 -13.18 -8.00
C VAL A 405 -8.79 -12.83 -6.93
N LEU A 406 -9.24 -12.42 -5.74
CA LEU A 406 -8.35 -12.13 -4.63
C LEU A 406 -7.57 -13.38 -4.19
N ASN A 407 -8.24 -14.54 -4.15
CA ASN A 407 -7.60 -15.80 -3.78
C ASN A 407 -6.60 -16.27 -4.84
N ASP A 408 -6.90 -16.10 -6.12
CA ASP A 408 -5.96 -16.36 -7.22
C ASP A 408 -4.70 -15.48 -7.10
N LEU A 409 -4.86 -14.18 -6.86
CA LEU A 409 -3.76 -13.22 -6.69
C LEU A 409 -2.86 -13.51 -5.48
N ARG A 410 -3.41 -14.14 -4.44
CA ARG A 410 -2.70 -14.56 -3.21
C ARG A 410 -1.92 -15.85 -3.41
N ASN A 411 -2.26 -16.66 -4.40
CA ASN A 411 -1.58 -17.92 -4.73
C ASN A 411 -0.42 -17.67 -5.70
N LYS A 412 0.75 -17.33 -5.15
CA LYS A 412 1.93 -17.02 -5.98
C LYS A 412 2.50 -18.23 -6.71
N ASP A 413 2.28 -19.43 -6.21
CA ASP A 413 2.79 -20.66 -6.82
C ASP A 413 2.05 -21.03 -8.12
N ALA A 414 0.78 -20.58 -8.26
CA ALA A 414 -0.03 -20.81 -9.46
C ALA A 414 0.27 -19.82 -10.61
N LEU A 415 1.11 -18.80 -10.40
CA LEU A 415 1.43 -17.81 -11.43
C LEU A 415 2.30 -18.43 -12.52
N GLU A 416 1.91 -18.23 -13.78
CA GLU A 416 2.69 -18.70 -14.93
C GLU A 416 4.09 -18.04 -14.95
N VAL A 417 5.15 -18.82 -15.12
CA VAL A 417 6.58 -18.41 -15.09
C VAL A 417 6.99 -17.81 -13.74
N CYS A 418 6.21 -16.89 -13.19
CA CYS A 418 6.52 -16.24 -11.92
C CYS A 418 6.38 -17.20 -10.73
N GLY A 419 5.49 -18.20 -10.80
CA GLY A 419 5.28 -19.22 -9.75
C GLY A 419 6.49 -20.14 -9.54
N GLU A 420 7.26 -20.38 -10.58
CA GLU A 420 8.52 -21.17 -10.52
C GLU A 420 9.74 -20.30 -10.13
N CYS A 421 9.59 -18.98 -10.09
CA CYS A 421 10.69 -18.08 -9.81
C CYS A 421 11.11 -18.18 -8.34
N ARG A 422 12.43 -18.26 -8.09
CA ARG A 422 12.96 -18.26 -6.71
C ARG A 422 12.59 -17.02 -5.89
N TYR A 423 12.23 -15.92 -6.55
CA TYR A 423 11.80 -14.66 -5.93
C TYR A 423 10.29 -14.50 -5.86
N ARG A 424 9.49 -15.55 -6.14
CA ARG A 424 8.02 -15.43 -6.26
C ARG A 424 7.32 -14.81 -5.04
N TYR A 425 7.81 -15.06 -3.84
CA TYR A 425 7.21 -14.55 -2.62
C TYR A 425 7.60 -13.10 -2.33
N VAL A 426 8.84 -12.70 -2.57
CA VAL A 426 9.27 -11.29 -2.39
C VAL A 426 8.89 -10.38 -3.57
N CYS A 427 8.53 -10.93 -4.71
CA CYS A 427 8.20 -10.23 -5.94
C CYS A 427 6.81 -10.63 -6.47
N GLY A 428 6.69 -11.79 -7.12
CA GLY A 428 5.46 -12.29 -7.74
C GLY A 428 5.02 -11.54 -9.00
N GLY A 429 5.84 -10.62 -9.53
CA GLY A 429 5.54 -9.78 -10.69
C GLY A 429 4.35 -8.83 -10.47
N CYS A 430 4.17 -7.84 -11.34
CA CYS A 430 3.04 -6.93 -11.31
C CYS A 430 1.81 -7.56 -11.99
N ARG A 431 0.77 -7.86 -11.23
CA ARG A 431 -0.44 -8.52 -11.74
C ARG A 431 -1.27 -7.59 -12.61
N ALA A 432 -1.29 -6.28 -12.29
CA ALA A 432 -1.94 -5.27 -13.11
C ALA A 432 -1.27 -5.14 -14.49
N ARG A 433 0.08 -5.21 -14.57
CA ARG A 433 0.80 -5.22 -15.86
C ARG A 433 0.51 -6.49 -16.65
N ALA A 434 0.55 -7.66 -16.02
CA ALA A 434 0.17 -8.90 -16.69
C ALA A 434 -1.24 -8.80 -17.30
N TYR A 435 -2.20 -8.28 -16.54
CA TYR A 435 -3.56 -8.07 -17.03
C TYR A 435 -3.65 -7.02 -18.16
N ALA A 436 -2.92 -5.92 -18.05
CA ALA A 436 -2.91 -4.89 -19.10
C ALA A 436 -2.43 -5.46 -20.45
N TYR A 437 -1.38 -6.29 -20.42
CA TYR A 437 -0.78 -6.86 -21.64
C TYR A 437 -1.53 -8.08 -22.17
N PHE A 438 -2.00 -8.99 -21.28
CA PHE A 438 -2.53 -10.30 -21.70
C PHE A 438 -4.02 -10.46 -21.42
N LYS A 439 -4.68 -9.51 -20.75
CA LYS A 439 -6.06 -9.66 -20.23
C LYS A 439 -6.22 -10.87 -19.29
N ASP A 440 -5.09 -11.33 -18.77
CA ASP A 440 -4.99 -12.45 -17.82
C ASP A 440 -3.94 -12.09 -16.75
N TYR A 441 -4.38 -12.03 -15.50
CA TYR A 441 -3.52 -11.69 -14.38
C TYR A 441 -2.64 -12.84 -13.89
N MET A 442 -2.88 -14.05 -14.37
CA MET A 442 -2.04 -15.23 -14.06
C MET A 442 -0.80 -15.30 -14.95
N LYS A 443 -0.81 -14.61 -16.10
CA LYS A 443 0.31 -14.50 -17.03
C LYS A 443 1.55 -13.84 -16.41
N PRO A 444 2.76 -14.09 -16.96
CA PRO A 444 3.98 -13.48 -16.44
C PRO A 444 3.98 -11.95 -16.62
N ASP A 445 4.72 -11.23 -15.74
CA ASP A 445 4.91 -9.79 -15.87
C ASP A 445 5.95 -9.48 -16.98
N PRO A 446 5.55 -8.88 -18.12
CA PRO A 446 6.46 -8.62 -19.23
C PRO A 446 7.52 -7.54 -18.91
N GLY A 447 7.32 -6.75 -17.85
CA GLY A 447 8.29 -5.73 -17.42
C GLY A 447 9.47 -6.28 -16.60
N CYS A 448 9.54 -7.59 -16.38
CA CYS A 448 10.62 -8.22 -15.62
C CYS A 448 11.70 -8.77 -16.55
N ILE A 449 12.96 -8.38 -16.37
CA ILE A 449 14.09 -8.83 -17.20
C ILE A 449 14.28 -10.37 -17.15
N ILE A 450 13.95 -11.02 -16.05
CA ILE A 450 14.03 -12.50 -15.95
C ILE A 450 12.96 -13.15 -16.81
N VAL A 451 11.74 -12.61 -16.79
CA VAL A 451 10.63 -13.08 -17.62
C VAL A 451 10.93 -12.87 -19.09
N GLU A 452 11.41 -11.69 -19.47
CA GLU A 452 11.77 -11.39 -20.85
C GLU A 452 12.80 -12.37 -21.41
N LYS A 453 13.88 -12.65 -20.65
CA LYS A 453 14.90 -13.64 -21.04
C LYS A 453 14.31 -15.04 -21.21
N LYS A 454 13.45 -15.50 -20.29
CA LYS A 454 12.78 -16.79 -20.41
C LYS A 454 11.87 -16.86 -21.64
N LEU A 455 11.06 -15.83 -21.89
CA LEU A 455 10.16 -15.80 -23.05
C LEU A 455 10.93 -15.75 -24.39
N LYS A 456 12.07 -15.06 -24.44
CA LYS A 456 12.96 -15.07 -25.63
C LYS A 456 13.52 -16.49 -25.87
N ALA A 457 14.01 -17.16 -24.82
CA ALA A 457 14.54 -18.54 -24.93
C ALA A 457 13.48 -19.55 -25.40
N MET A 458 12.24 -19.43 -24.93
CA MET A 458 11.12 -20.31 -25.35
C MET A 458 10.67 -20.09 -26.82
N LYS A 459 10.99 -18.95 -27.43
CA LYS A 459 10.68 -18.69 -28.86
C LYS A 459 11.77 -19.19 -29.80
N THR A 460 12.96 -19.47 -29.28
CA THR A 460 14.12 -19.96 -30.04
C THR A 460 14.32 -21.47 -29.92
N SER A 461 13.57 -22.13 -29.07
CA SER A 461 13.47 -23.59 -28.95
C SER A 461 12.23 -24.12 -29.69
#